data_52193be37decf85a3f03aa9c0363dda0
#
_entry.id   52193be37decf85a3f03aa9c0363dda0
#
_cell.length_a   1.000
_cell.length_b   1.000
_cell.length_c   1.000
_cell.angle_alpha   90.00
_cell.angle_beta   90.00
_cell.angle_gamma   90.00
#
_symmetry.space_group_name_H-M   'P 1'
#
loop_
_entity.id
_entity.type
_entity.pdbx_description
1 polymer ?
#
loop_
_entity_poly.entity_id
_entity_poly.type
_entity_poly.pdbx_seq_one_letter_code
_entity_poly.pdbx_strand_id
1 'polypeptide(L)'
;MTAPIPLNEQKRLKVLWQYEILDTVPEEIFDELTDLAAKICGAPMAMISLVDEDRQWFKSRVGIDQRETAREISFCGHAILQRNLFIVPDATQDERFASSPLVTSHPQVRFYAGAPLVTPDGHALGTPSR
;
A
#
# COMPACT_ATOMS: atom_id res chain seq x y z
N MET A 1 6.01 -10.13 -11.32
CA MET A 1 4.66 -9.91 -11.87
C MET A 1 4.22 -8.48 -11.64
N THR A 2 3.69 -7.85 -12.68
CA THR A 2 3.31 -6.44 -12.64
C THR A 2 1.88 -6.27 -12.11
N ALA A 3 1.66 -5.33 -11.20
CA ALA A 3 0.33 -5.03 -10.70
C ALA A 3 -0.55 -4.47 -11.83
N PRO A 4 -1.77 -5.01 -12.04
CA PRO A 4 -2.67 -4.48 -13.05
C PRO A 4 -3.10 -3.05 -12.76
N ILE A 5 -3.51 -2.32 -13.81
CA ILE A 5 -3.98 -0.95 -13.68
C ILE A 5 -5.51 -0.94 -13.72
N PRO A 6 -6.18 -0.27 -12.75
CA PRO A 6 -7.64 -0.18 -12.76
C PRO A 6 -8.17 0.53 -14.01
N LEU A 7 -9.38 0.17 -14.43
CA LEU A 7 -10.03 0.80 -15.58
C LEU A 7 -10.26 2.29 -15.42
N ASN A 8 -10.41 2.76 -14.18
CA ASN A 8 -10.65 4.17 -13.87
C ASN A 8 -9.36 4.91 -13.43
N GLU A 9 -8.21 4.42 -13.86
CA GLU A 9 -6.91 4.91 -13.38
C GLU A 9 -6.73 6.41 -13.52
N GLN A 10 -7.07 7.00 -14.66
CA GLN A 10 -6.86 8.43 -14.87
C GLN A 10 -7.69 9.29 -13.92
N LYS A 11 -8.95 8.91 -13.70
CA LYS A 11 -9.81 9.61 -12.73
C LYS A 11 -9.30 9.43 -11.31
N ARG A 12 -8.88 8.21 -10.98
CA ARG A 12 -8.30 7.88 -9.69
C ARG A 12 -7.09 8.76 -9.38
N LEU A 13 -6.16 8.89 -10.33
CA LEU A 13 -4.97 9.72 -10.18
C LEU A 13 -5.32 11.20 -9.99
N LYS A 14 -6.29 11.71 -10.75
CA LYS A 14 -6.74 13.10 -10.59
C LYS A 14 -7.26 13.35 -9.18
N VAL A 15 -8.05 12.43 -8.66
CA VAL A 15 -8.59 12.53 -7.29
C VAL A 15 -7.46 12.50 -6.28
N LEU A 16 -6.52 11.56 -6.42
CA LEU A 16 -5.36 11.46 -5.54
C LEU A 16 -4.57 12.76 -5.51
N TRP A 17 -4.25 13.32 -6.68
CA TRP A 17 -3.46 14.53 -6.78
C TRP A 17 -4.19 15.77 -6.23
N GLN A 18 -5.52 15.79 -6.28
CA GLN A 18 -6.32 16.87 -5.70
C GLN A 18 -6.20 16.95 -4.17
N TYR A 19 -5.92 15.83 -3.50
CA TYR A 19 -5.70 15.84 -2.06
C TYR A 19 -4.35 16.42 -1.66
N GLU A 20 -3.43 16.58 -2.60
CA GLU A 20 -2.10 17.18 -2.37
C GLU A 20 -1.33 16.55 -1.20
N ILE A 21 -1.47 15.23 -1.05
CA ILE A 21 -0.85 14.50 0.06
C ILE A 21 0.51 13.87 -0.30
N LEU A 22 0.73 13.59 -1.59
CA LEU A 22 1.99 12.99 -2.05
C LEU A 22 3.16 13.94 -1.79
N ASP A 23 4.30 13.36 -1.38
CA ASP A 23 5.55 14.10 -1.12
C ASP A 23 5.42 15.15 -0.01
N THR A 24 4.43 14.99 0.88
CA THR A 24 4.27 15.84 2.05
C THR A 24 5.08 15.29 3.23
N VAL A 25 5.31 16.15 4.23
CA VAL A 25 6.05 15.75 5.42
C VAL A 25 5.25 14.76 6.26
N PRO A 26 5.91 13.93 7.09
CA PRO A 26 5.21 13.07 8.03
C PRO A 26 4.30 13.89 8.96
N GLU A 27 3.14 13.31 9.31
CA GLU A 27 2.20 13.95 10.23
C GLU A 27 1.93 13.01 11.40
N GLU A 28 1.96 13.57 12.60
CA GLU A 28 1.86 12.82 13.84
C GLU A 28 0.60 11.94 13.91
N ILE A 29 -0.54 12.46 13.45
CA ILE A 29 -1.79 11.71 13.52
C ILE A 29 -1.73 10.42 12.70
N PHE A 30 -1.11 10.45 11.54
CA PHE A 30 -0.95 9.25 10.70
C PHE A 30 0.08 8.30 11.30
N ASP A 31 1.16 8.83 11.85
CA ASP A 31 2.19 8.00 12.49
C ASP A 31 1.65 7.30 13.74
N GLU A 32 0.81 7.96 14.52
CA GLU A 32 0.14 7.35 15.67
C GLU A 32 -0.77 6.20 15.25
N LEU A 33 -1.54 6.38 14.18
CA LEU A 33 -2.41 5.32 13.64
C LEU A 33 -1.59 4.12 13.16
N THR A 34 -0.48 4.37 12.49
CA THR A 34 0.39 3.31 11.97
C THR A 34 1.05 2.54 13.12
N ASP A 35 1.55 3.25 14.13
CA ASP A 35 2.11 2.63 15.33
C ASP A 35 1.08 1.76 16.05
N LEU A 36 -0.13 2.27 16.20
CA LEU A 36 -1.20 1.55 16.87
C LEU A 36 -1.56 0.28 16.10
N ALA A 37 -1.66 0.37 14.78
CA ALA A 37 -1.94 -0.78 13.94
C ALA A 37 -0.87 -1.87 14.09
N ALA A 38 0.40 -1.49 14.08
CA ALA A 38 1.51 -2.42 14.28
C ALA A 38 1.42 -3.12 15.64
N LYS A 39 1.14 -2.36 16.69
CA LYS A 39 1.05 -2.91 18.07
C LYS A 39 -0.14 -3.84 18.25
N ILE A 40 -1.32 -3.42 17.80
CA ILE A 40 -2.54 -4.22 17.95
C ILE A 40 -2.41 -5.53 17.20
N CYS A 41 -1.84 -5.49 15.99
CA CYS A 41 -1.71 -6.67 15.15
C CYS A 41 -0.47 -7.51 15.46
N GLY A 42 0.43 -7.00 16.30
CA GLY A 42 1.71 -7.65 16.55
C GLY A 42 2.57 -7.76 15.29
N ALA A 43 2.42 -6.82 14.36
CA ALA A 43 3.10 -6.85 13.09
C ALA A 43 4.42 -6.06 13.14
N PRO A 44 5.51 -6.57 12.50
CA PRO A 44 6.77 -5.84 12.47
C PRO A 44 6.73 -4.63 11.54
N MET A 45 5.80 -4.59 10.60
CA MET A 45 5.64 -3.51 9.64
C MET A 45 4.19 -3.06 9.57
N ALA A 46 3.98 -1.76 9.45
CA ALA A 46 2.68 -1.18 9.16
C ALA A 46 2.89 0.11 8.39
N MET A 47 1.96 0.44 7.51
CA MET A 47 2.11 1.62 6.68
C MET A 47 0.78 2.14 6.16
N ILE A 48 0.75 3.42 5.84
CA ILE A 48 -0.33 4.04 5.08
C ILE A 48 0.25 4.40 3.73
N SER A 49 -0.20 3.70 2.70
CA SER A 49 0.33 3.78 1.34
C SER A 49 -0.63 4.47 0.41
N LEU A 50 -0.09 5.26 -0.50
CA LEU A 50 -0.85 5.85 -1.60
C LEU A 50 -0.26 5.35 -2.91
N VAL A 51 -1.11 4.99 -3.86
CA VAL A 51 -0.68 4.44 -5.14
C VAL A 51 -0.74 5.53 -6.19
N ASP A 52 0.43 6.06 -6.52
CA ASP A 52 0.63 7.05 -7.57
C ASP A 52 0.77 6.36 -8.94
N GLU A 53 1.09 7.10 -9.97
CA GLU A 53 1.19 6.56 -11.33
C GLU A 53 2.21 5.43 -11.45
N ASP A 54 3.42 5.64 -10.92
CA ASP A 54 4.52 4.69 -11.04
C ASP A 54 5.05 4.16 -9.72
N ARG A 55 4.52 4.64 -8.60
CA ARG A 55 5.08 4.34 -7.28
C ARG A 55 4.01 4.10 -6.25
N GLN A 56 4.37 3.34 -5.25
CA GLN A 56 3.67 3.24 -3.98
C GLN A 56 4.40 4.15 -3.00
N TRP A 57 3.76 5.22 -2.53
CA TRP A 57 4.37 6.19 -1.63
C TRP A 57 3.78 6.08 -0.23
N PHE A 58 4.65 6.10 0.79
CA PHE A 58 4.21 5.92 2.17
C PHE A 58 4.04 7.27 2.87
N LYS A 59 2.80 7.60 3.24
CA LYS A 59 2.51 8.76 4.10
C LYS A 59 2.99 8.51 5.53
N SER A 60 2.87 7.25 5.99
CA SER A 60 3.32 6.82 7.30
C SER A 60 3.85 5.40 7.21
N ARG A 61 4.90 5.09 7.98
CA ARG A 61 5.50 3.75 7.95
C ARG A 61 6.16 3.39 9.27
N VAL A 62 6.12 2.10 9.58
CA VAL A 62 6.82 1.49 10.73
C VAL A 62 7.48 0.22 10.22
N GLY A 63 8.75 0.03 10.54
CA GLY A 63 9.48 -1.20 10.21
C GLY A 63 9.94 -1.32 8.77
N ILE A 64 9.80 -0.28 7.96
CA ILE A 64 10.29 -0.25 6.59
C ILE A 64 11.03 1.07 6.35
N ASP A 65 12.21 1.00 5.75
CA ASP A 65 13.09 2.15 5.57
C ASP A 65 12.77 2.96 4.33
N GLN A 66 12.29 2.32 3.28
CA GLN A 66 11.97 2.99 2.03
C GLN A 66 10.82 3.96 2.21
N ARG A 67 10.89 5.10 1.54
CA ARG A 67 9.79 6.07 1.50
C ARG A 67 8.79 5.76 0.42
N GLU A 68 9.22 5.01 -0.58
CA GLU A 68 8.39 4.59 -1.70
C GLU A 68 8.97 3.33 -2.34
N THR A 69 8.14 2.64 -3.10
CA THR A 69 8.56 1.50 -3.92
C THR A 69 7.93 1.61 -5.29
N ALA A 70 8.45 0.86 -6.26
CA ALA A 70 7.83 0.81 -7.57
C ALA A 70 6.42 0.22 -7.46
N ARG A 71 5.46 0.84 -8.12
CA ARG A 71 4.06 0.39 -8.10
C ARG A 71 3.90 -1.02 -8.63
N GLU A 72 4.62 -1.36 -9.68
CA GLU A 72 4.48 -2.65 -10.35
C GLU A 72 4.79 -3.86 -9.47
N ILE A 73 5.61 -3.68 -8.43
CA ILE A 73 5.95 -4.76 -7.49
C ILE A 73 5.14 -4.67 -6.20
N SER A 74 4.25 -3.70 -6.05
CA SER A 74 3.58 -3.41 -4.78
C SER A 74 2.36 -4.31 -4.55
N PHE A 75 2.15 -4.66 -3.29
CA PHE A 75 0.91 -5.31 -2.85
C PHE A 75 -0.26 -4.34 -2.93
N CYS A 76 -0.02 -3.08 -2.60
CA CYS A 76 -1.03 -2.03 -2.60
C CYS A 76 -1.60 -1.81 -4.00
N GLY A 77 -0.77 -1.93 -5.03
CA GLY A 77 -1.22 -1.83 -6.42
C GLY A 77 -2.25 -2.89 -6.79
N HIS A 78 -2.18 -4.06 -6.16
CA HIS A 78 -3.22 -5.09 -6.32
C HIS A 78 -4.42 -4.82 -5.42
N ALA A 79 -4.18 -4.34 -4.18
CA ALA A 79 -5.24 -4.10 -3.21
C ALA A 79 -6.27 -3.07 -3.70
N ILE A 80 -5.84 -2.03 -4.42
CA ILE A 80 -6.73 -0.99 -4.91
C ILE A 80 -7.67 -1.46 -6.03
N LEU A 81 -7.47 -2.67 -6.56
CA LEU A 81 -8.35 -3.22 -7.58
C LEU A 81 -9.69 -3.70 -7.02
N GLN A 82 -9.81 -3.77 -5.70
CA GLN A 82 -11.02 -4.22 -5.03
C GLN A 82 -11.37 -3.27 -3.88
N ARG A 83 -12.58 -3.40 -3.34
CA ARG A 83 -13.06 -2.55 -2.25
C ARG A 83 -12.94 -3.20 -0.89
N ASN A 84 -12.83 -4.52 -0.87
CA ASN A 84 -12.76 -5.30 0.36
C ASN A 84 -11.33 -5.47 0.83
N LEU A 85 -11.18 -5.95 2.07
CA LEU A 85 -9.86 -6.26 2.63
C LEU A 85 -9.11 -7.22 1.71
N PHE A 86 -7.88 -6.87 1.38
CA PHE A 86 -7.01 -7.68 0.54
C PHE A 86 -5.99 -8.39 1.43
N ILE A 87 -6.04 -9.73 1.43
CA ILE A 87 -5.19 -10.54 2.31
C ILE A 87 -4.35 -11.49 1.47
N VAL A 88 -3.05 -11.51 1.77
CA VAL A 88 -2.10 -12.48 1.21
C VAL A 88 -1.54 -13.27 2.40
N PRO A 89 -2.07 -14.49 2.65
CA PRO A 89 -1.64 -15.26 3.82
C PRO A 89 -0.17 -15.66 3.79
N ASP A 90 0.35 -16.02 2.61
CA ASP A 90 1.76 -16.38 2.42
C ASP A 90 2.19 -15.92 1.03
N ALA A 91 2.94 -14.82 0.99
CA ALA A 91 3.38 -14.22 -0.26
C ALA A 91 4.33 -15.13 -1.05
N THR A 92 5.03 -16.04 -0.39
CA THR A 92 5.92 -17.00 -1.08
C THR A 92 5.15 -18.04 -1.89
N GLN A 93 3.87 -18.24 -1.56
CA GLN A 93 2.99 -19.19 -2.23
C GLN A 93 1.99 -18.52 -3.18
N ASP A 94 2.02 -17.19 -3.26
CA ASP A 94 1.10 -16.43 -4.10
C ASP A 94 1.77 -16.11 -5.43
N GLU A 95 1.19 -16.58 -6.53
CA GLU A 95 1.76 -16.43 -7.86
C GLU A 95 2.00 -14.96 -8.24
N ARG A 96 1.18 -14.05 -7.71
CA ARG A 96 1.30 -12.62 -8.01
C ARG A 96 2.54 -12.01 -7.35
N PHE A 97 3.01 -12.57 -6.24
CA PHE A 97 4.03 -11.94 -5.40
C PHE A 97 5.28 -12.78 -5.14
N ALA A 98 5.22 -14.09 -5.36
CA ALA A 98 6.32 -15.00 -5.00
C ALA A 98 7.67 -14.58 -5.61
N SER A 99 7.68 -13.99 -6.79
CA SER A 99 8.89 -13.53 -7.46
C SER A 99 9.18 -12.04 -7.25
N SER A 100 8.33 -11.33 -6.51
CA SER A 100 8.51 -9.89 -6.25
C SER A 100 9.78 -9.64 -5.42
N PRO A 101 10.55 -8.59 -5.73
CA PRO A 101 11.68 -8.21 -4.89
C PRO A 101 11.32 -7.94 -3.43
N LEU A 102 10.08 -7.54 -3.15
CA LEU A 102 9.60 -7.34 -1.78
C LEU A 102 9.52 -8.65 -1.00
N VAL A 103 9.42 -9.77 -1.69
CA VAL A 103 9.32 -11.10 -1.09
C VAL A 103 10.66 -11.83 -1.12
N THR A 104 11.37 -11.75 -2.22
CA THR A 104 12.63 -12.48 -2.42
C THR A 104 13.83 -11.78 -1.79
N SER A 105 13.76 -10.47 -1.60
CA SER A 105 14.80 -9.66 -0.99
C SER A 105 14.24 -8.92 0.22
N HIS A 106 15.07 -8.05 0.85
CA HIS A 106 14.58 -7.24 1.96
C HIS A 106 13.41 -6.36 1.49
N PRO A 107 12.30 -6.29 2.25
CA PRO A 107 12.08 -6.75 3.62
C PRO A 107 11.56 -8.20 3.75
N GLN A 108 11.52 -8.97 2.70
CA GLN A 108 11.07 -10.38 2.70
C GLN A 108 9.65 -10.53 3.22
N VAL A 109 8.72 -9.83 2.62
CA VAL A 109 7.31 -9.86 3.01
C VAL A 109 6.77 -11.29 2.89
N ARG A 110 6.06 -11.75 3.92
CA ARG A 110 5.43 -13.07 3.95
C ARG A 110 3.92 -12.98 4.03
N PHE A 111 3.41 -12.06 4.82
CA PHE A 111 1.98 -11.83 4.99
C PHE A 111 1.65 -10.38 4.65
N TYR A 112 0.50 -10.16 4.04
CA TYR A 112 0.01 -8.81 3.77
C TYR A 112 -1.49 -8.74 4.02
N ALA A 113 -1.93 -7.66 4.66
CA ALA A 113 -3.34 -7.34 4.80
C ALA A 113 -3.50 -5.83 4.64
N GLY A 114 -4.35 -5.42 3.73
CA GLY A 114 -4.61 -4.01 3.47
C GLY A 114 -6.05 -3.74 3.08
N ALA A 115 -6.61 -2.66 3.63
CA ALA A 115 -7.96 -2.22 3.32
C ALA A 115 -7.89 -1.01 2.40
N PRO A 116 -8.48 -1.05 1.19
CA PRO A 116 -8.42 0.10 0.30
C PRO A 116 -9.04 1.35 0.91
N LEU A 117 -8.38 2.49 0.72
CA LEU A 117 -8.90 3.80 1.07
C LEU A 117 -9.71 4.30 -0.12
N VAL A 118 -11.03 4.26 0.01
CA VAL A 118 -11.94 4.59 -1.07
C VAL A 118 -12.63 5.93 -0.79
N THR A 119 -12.55 6.84 -1.76
CA THR A 119 -13.22 8.15 -1.64
C THR A 119 -14.73 7.98 -1.73
N PRO A 120 -15.51 9.01 -1.32
CA PRO A 120 -16.97 8.97 -1.51
C PRO A 120 -17.39 8.70 -2.95
N ASP A 121 -16.58 9.13 -3.92
CA ASP A 121 -16.84 8.91 -5.35
C ASP A 121 -16.45 7.52 -5.84
N GLY A 122 -15.89 6.67 -4.96
CA GLY A 122 -15.53 5.31 -5.30
C GLY A 122 -14.13 5.11 -5.88
N HIS A 123 -13.20 6.04 -5.63
CA HIS A 123 -11.81 5.91 -6.10
C HIS A 123 -10.92 5.37 -4.99
N ALA A 124 -10.23 4.28 -5.25
CA ALA A 124 -9.26 3.69 -4.33
C ALA A 124 -7.91 4.40 -4.49
N LEU A 125 -7.46 5.09 -3.44
CA LEU A 125 -6.23 5.90 -3.49
C LEU A 125 -5.01 5.16 -2.95
N GLY A 126 -5.21 4.22 -2.07
CA GLY A 126 -4.15 3.49 -1.40
C GLY A 126 -4.70 2.60 -0.30
N THR A 127 -3.85 2.20 0.64
CA THR A 127 -4.25 1.32 1.74
C THR A 127 -3.50 1.63 3.03
N PRO A 128 -4.16 1.61 4.21
CA PRO A 128 -3.46 1.26 5.44
C PRO A 128 -3.24 -0.25 5.41
N SER A 129 -2.06 -0.69 5.82
CA SER A 129 -1.70 -2.10 5.70
C SER A 129 -0.65 -2.53 6.72
N ARG A 130 -0.46 -3.82 6.82
CA ARG A 130 0.56 -4.44 7.64
C ARG A 130 1.18 -5.65 6.94
#